data_d09d1c34732068fa95e6344ca0562ab7
#
_entry.id   d09d1c34732068fa95e6344ca0562ab7
#
_cell.length_a   1.000
_cell.length_b   1.000
_cell.length_c   1.000
_cell.angle_alpha   90.00
_cell.angle_beta   90.00
_cell.angle_gamma   90.00
#
_symmetry.space_group_name_H-M   'P 1'
#
loop_
_entity.id
_entity.type
_entity.pdbx_description
1 polymer ?
#
loop_
_entity_poly.entity_id
_entity_poly.type
_entity_poly.pdbx_seq_one_letter_code
_entity_poly.pdbx_strand_id
1 'polypeptide(L)'
;LINSPAGLSRHICEPALNRPGLAIAGFYSYFANKRIQVFGSAELAYLQKLPEGMRKSRIQRMFRCEVPGIVFSRDKIPPREIVELADEAGVCVFRTSLVTMKFVNSATIILENEFAESVTLHGCMVDVRGVGVLIRGKSGVGKSETALGLIERGAALVADDMVYVLSLIHISE
;
A
#
# COMPACT_ATOMS: atom_id res chain seq x y z
N LEU A 1 2.69 -10.91 -10.82
CA LEU A 1 2.71 -12.18 -10.10
C LEU A 1 3.66 -13.15 -10.81
N ILE A 2 4.49 -13.87 -10.04
CA ILE A 2 5.48 -14.83 -10.60
C ILE A 2 5.09 -16.28 -10.29
N ASN A 3 4.43 -16.50 -9.16
CA ASN A 3 4.06 -17.82 -8.67
C ASN A 3 2.55 -18.07 -8.65
N SER A 4 2.12 -19.13 -7.98
CA SER A 4 0.71 -19.49 -7.80
C SER A 4 -0.12 -18.34 -7.21
N PRO A 5 -1.37 -18.12 -7.68
CA PRO A 5 -2.27 -17.12 -7.11
C PRO A 5 -2.85 -17.49 -5.74
N ALA A 6 -2.49 -18.64 -5.17
CA ALA A 6 -3.05 -19.12 -3.90
C ALA A 6 -2.93 -18.12 -2.74
N GLY A 7 -1.86 -17.30 -2.74
CA GLY A 7 -1.64 -16.29 -1.71
C GLY A 7 -2.39 -14.96 -1.93
N LEU A 8 -3.15 -14.79 -3.00
CA LEU A 8 -3.88 -13.54 -3.27
C LEU A 8 -5.03 -13.27 -2.28
N SER A 9 -5.48 -14.29 -1.55
CA SER A 9 -6.46 -14.16 -0.47
C SER A 9 -5.89 -13.61 0.84
N ARG A 10 -4.56 -13.46 0.95
CA ARG A 10 -3.95 -12.90 2.16
C ARG A 10 -4.22 -11.40 2.25
N HIS A 11 -4.63 -10.99 3.44
CA HIS A 11 -4.91 -9.58 3.72
C HIS A 11 -3.64 -8.80 4.02
N ILE A 12 -3.55 -7.59 3.46
CA ILE A 12 -2.59 -6.58 3.89
C ILE A 12 -3.23 -5.87 5.08
N CYS A 13 -2.54 -5.77 6.21
CA CYS A 13 -3.10 -5.22 7.44
C CYS A 13 -2.52 -3.85 7.82
N GLU A 14 -1.48 -3.40 7.14
CA GLU A 14 -0.83 -2.11 7.42
C GLU A 14 -0.51 -1.38 6.10
N PRO A 15 -0.74 -0.07 6.02
CA PRO A 15 -0.53 0.73 4.80
C PRO A 15 0.94 1.07 4.53
N ALA A 16 1.85 0.24 4.99
CA ALA A 16 3.29 0.45 4.83
C ALA A 16 3.96 -0.80 4.27
N LEU A 17 5.11 -0.61 3.65
CA LEU A 17 5.95 -1.70 3.17
C LEU A 17 7.16 -1.89 4.09
N ASN A 18 7.76 -3.09 4.06
CA ASN A 18 8.95 -3.40 4.84
C ASN A 18 10.07 -3.94 3.96
N ARG A 19 11.30 -3.61 4.29
CA ARG A 19 12.50 -4.22 3.73
C ARG A 19 13.05 -5.22 4.73
N PRO A 20 13.02 -6.53 4.44
CA PRO A 20 13.27 -7.58 5.45
C PRO A 20 14.75 -7.82 5.75
N GLY A 21 15.63 -6.81 5.60
CA GLY A 21 17.08 -6.96 5.76
C GLY A 21 17.50 -7.60 7.09
N LEU A 22 16.96 -7.15 8.21
CA LEU A 22 17.25 -7.73 9.53
C LEU A 22 16.65 -9.13 9.68
N ALA A 23 15.45 -9.37 9.18
CA ALA A 23 14.81 -10.68 9.24
C ALA A 23 15.59 -11.74 8.47
N ILE A 24 16.04 -11.44 7.25
CA ILE A 24 16.90 -12.37 6.48
C ILE A 24 18.29 -12.53 7.11
N ALA A 25 18.76 -11.54 7.88
CA ALA A 25 19.97 -11.69 8.72
C ALA A 25 19.72 -12.54 9.96
N GLY A 26 18.45 -12.80 10.33
CA GLY A 26 18.06 -13.68 11.44
C GLY A 26 17.49 -12.98 12.64
N PHE A 27 17.35 -11.66 12.61
CA PHE A 27 16.76 -10.88 13.68
C PHE A 27 15.28 -10.62 13.42
N TYR A 28 14.41 -11.18 14.27
CA TYR A 28 12.95 -11.15 14.09
C TYR A 28 12.20 -10.40 15.18
N SER A 29 12.88 -9.89 16.22
CA SER A 29 12.22 -9.30 17.38
C SER A 29 11.26 -8.15 17.07
N TYR A 30 11.50 -7.42 15.97
CA TYR A 30 10.65 -6.32 15.49
C TYR A 30 10.34 -6.47 14.01
N PHE A 31 10.14 -7.70 13.55
CA PHE A 31 9.85 -7.96 12.16
C PHE A 31 8.41 -7.53 11.82
N ALA A 32 8.27 -6.58 10.92
CA ALA A 32 6.99 -6.07 10.43
C ALA A 32 6.33 -7.06 9.46
N ASN A 33 5.89 -8.20 9.99
CA ASN A 33 5.32 -9.29 9.20
C ASN A 33 3.97 -8.97 8.55
N LYS A 34 3.19 -8.04 9.10
CA LYS A 34 1.89 -7.61 8.55
C LYS A 34 2.00 -6.76 7.29
N ARG A 35 3.22 -6.39 6.89
CA ARG A 35 3.51 -5.55 5.72
C ARG A 35 3.98 -6.38 4.54
N ILE A 36 3.77 -5.88 3.33
CA ILE A 36 4.39 -6.43 2.12
C ILE A 36 5.91 -6.30 2.25
N GLN A 37 6.63 -7.39 1.97
CA GLN A 37 8.09 -7.43 2.08
C GLN A 37 8.74 -7.11 0.73
N VAL A 38 9.60 -6.10 0.68
CA VAL A 38 10.23 -5.65 -0.56
C VAL A 38 11.72 -6.01 -0.59
N PHE A 39 12.07 -6.85 -1.56
CA PHE A 39 13.44 -7.27 -1.82
C PHE A 39 14.06 -6.38 -2.90
N GLY A 40 15.11 -5.67 -2.53
CA GLY A 40 15.95 -4.91 -3.44
C GLY A 40 17.28 -5.63 -3.72
N SER A 41 18.21 -4.91 -4.33
CA SER A 41 19.53 -5.45 -4.66
C SER A 41 20.34 -5.85 -3.42
N ALA A 42 20.19 -5.13 -2.31
CA ALA A 42 20.93 -5.42 -1.07
C ALA A 42 20.47 -6.73 -0.44
N GLU A 43 19.16 -6.93 -0.32
CA GLU A 43 18.56 -8.15 0.23
C GLU A 43 18.95 -9.38 -0.61
N LEU A 44 18.87 -9.26 -1.95
CA LEU A 44 19.27 -10.35 -2.84
C LEU A 44 20.75 -10.66 -2.76
N ALA A 45 21.60 -9.63 -2.78
CA ALA A 45 23.05 -9.80 -2.67
C ALA A 45 23.44 -10.47 -1.33
N TYR A 46 22.73 -10.13 -0.25
CA TYR A 46 22.95 -10.79 1.03
C TYR A 46 22.52 -12.25 1.00
N LEU A 47 21.33 -12.56 0.48
CA LEU A 47 20.84 -13.94 0.36
C LEU A 47 21.77 -14.81 -0.49
N GLN A 48 22.31 -14.27 -1.57
CA GLN A 48 23.26 -14.99 -2.44
C GLN A 48 24.58 -15.39 -1.74
N LYS A 49 24.99 -14.64 -0.70
CA LYS A 49 26.17 -14.94 0.11
C LYS A 49 25.94 -16.02 1.16
N LEU A 50 24.67 -16.31 1.48
CA LEU A 50 24.35 -17.33 2.47
C LEU A 50 24.47 -18.73 1.88
N PRO A 51 24.95 -19.72 2.66
CA PRO A 51 24.81 -21.12 2.31
C PRO A 51 23.34 -21.48 2.03
N GLU A 52 23.08 -22.37 1.07
CA GLU A 52 21.72 -22.73 0.63
C GLU A 52 20.79 -23.11 1.80
N GLY A 53 21.24 -23.98 2.68
CA GLY A 53 20.43 -24.41 3.83
C GLY A 53 20.07 -23.26 4.75
N MET A 54 21.01 -22.31 4.97
CA MET A 54 20.73 -21.13 5.80
C MET A 54 19.75 -20.18 5.09
N ARG A 55 19.91 -19.96 3.79
CA ARG A 55 19.02 -19.14 2.98
C ARG A 55 17.59 -19.68 3.02
N LYS A 56 17.41 -20.99 2.78
CA LYS A 56 16.12 -21.66 2.87
C LYS A 56 15.49 -21.50 4.25
N SER A 57 16.25 -21.78 5.32
CA SER A 57 15.79 -21.63 6.70
C SER A 57 15.32 -20.21 7.04
N ARG A 58 16.04 -19.17 6.58
CA ARG A 58 15.65 -17.77 6.80
C ARG A 58 14.36 -17.40 6.09
N ILE A 59 14.22 -17.81 4.83
CA ILE A 59 13.01 -17.55 4.04
C ILE A 59 11.81 -18.31 4.59
N GLN A 60 11.96 -19.60 4.93
CA GLN A 60 10.89 -20.37 5.57
C GLN A 60 10.43 -19.74 6.88
N ARG A 61 11.39 -19.28 7.72
CA ARG A 61 11.04 -18.60 8.97
C ARG A 61 10.25 -17.32 8.71
N MET A 62 10.63 -16.53 7.69
CA MET A 62 9.90 -15.33 7.30
C MET A 62 8.47 -15.65 6.85
N PHE A 63 8.26 -16.70 6.05
CA PHE A 63 6.95 -17.10 5.59
C PHE A 63 6.04 -17.64 6.70
N ARG A 64 6.63 -18.31 7.71
CA ARG A 64 5.90 -18.74 8.93
C ARG A 64 5.38 -17.56 9.75
N CYS A 65 5.91 -16.35 9.56
CA CYS A 65 5.37 -15.13 10.18
C CYS A 65 4.15 -14.57 9.44
N GLU A 66 3.56 -15.32 8.49
CA GLU A 66 2.33 -14.97 7.77
C GLU A 66 2.39 -13.64 7.00
N VAL A 67 3.52 -13.37 6.37
CA VAL A 67 3.65 -12.17 5.51
C VAL A 67 2.60 -12.16 4.40
N PRO A 68 2.00 -11.01 4.07
CA PRO A 68 0.94 -10.93 3.04
C PRO A 68 1.47 -11.20 1.63
N GLY A 69 2.73 -10.90 1.36
CA GLY A 69 3.34 -11.11 0.06
C GLY A 69 4.76 -10.56 0.00
N ILE A 70 5.48 -10.92 -1.04
CA ILE A 70 6.84 -10.43 -1.30
C ILE A 70 6.94 -9.84 -2.70
N VAL A 71 7.75 -8.80 -2.84
CA VAL A 71 7.97 -8.08 -4.10
C VAL A 71 9.47 -7.95 -4.38
N PHE A 72 9.88 -8.37 -5.56
CA PHE A 72 11.25 -8.16 -6.06
C PHE A 72 11.28 -6.94 -6.97
N SER A 73 12.07 -5.93 -6.61
CA SER A 73 12.21 -4.68 -7.36
C SER A 73 13.31 -4.75 -8.41
N ARG A 74 13.35 -3.76 -9.34
CA ARG A 74 14.36 -3.62 -10.40
C ARG A 74 14.42 -4.83 -11.35
N ASP A 75 13.28 -5.42 -11.67
CA ASP A 75 13.19 -6.64 -12.49
C ASP A 75 14.07 -7.80 -12.01
N LYS A 76 14.46 -7.80 -10.75
CA LYS A 76 15.27 -8.89 -10.20
C LYS A 76 14.48 -10.19 -10.22
N ILE A 77 15.12 -11.22 -10.76
CA ILE A 77 14.55 -12.58 -10.78
C ILE A 77 14.79 -13.19 -9.39
N PRO A 78 13.74 -13.62 -8.67
CA PRO A 78 13.90 -14.31 -7.41
C PRO A 78 14.60 -15.66 -7.63
N PRO A 79 15.45 -16.11 -6.70
CA PRO A 79 15.94 -17.48 -6.68
C PRO A 79 14.78 -18.48 -6.73
N ARG A 80 14.91 -19.52 -7.56
CA ARG A 80 13.86 -20.52 -7.77
C ARG A 80 13.38 -21.16 -6.46
N GLU A 81 14.28 -21.43 -5.55
CA GLU A 81 13.97 -21.96 -4.22
C GLU A 81 13.07 -21.06 -3.39
N ILE A 82 13.17 -19.72 -3.54
CA ILE A 82 12.28 -18.78 -2.84
C ILE A 82 10.87 -18.84 -3.40
N VAL A 83 10.74 -19.02 -4.71
CA VAL A 83 9.45 -19.17 -5.39
C VAL A 83 8.77 -20.48 -4.94
N GLU A 84 9.51 -21.58 -4.92
CA GLU A 84 9.02 -22.89 -4.44
C GLU A 84 8.55 -22.82 -2.98
N LEU A 85 9.35 -22.25 -2.09
CA LEU A 85 8.99 -22.05 -0.69
C LEU A 85 7.79 -21.11 -0.50
N ALA A 86 7.64 -20.12 -1.36
CA ALA A 86 6.50 -19.21 -1.34
C ALA A 86 5.21 -19.92 -1.77
N ASP A 87 5.28 -20.80 -2.78
CA ASP A 87 4.15 -21.62 -3.21
C ASP A 87 3.71 -22.58 -2.10
N GLU A 88 4.66 -23.27 -1.45
CA GLU A 88 4.38 -24.16 -0.31
C GLU A 88 3.72 -23.41 0.85
N ALA A 89 4.13 -22.17 1.10
CA ALA A 89 3.61 -21.32 2.18
C ALA A 89 2.33 -20.55 1.78
N GLY A 90 1.88 -20.62 0.52
CA GLY A 90 0.77 -19.82 0.00
C GLY A 90 1.06 -18.32 0.08
N VAL A 91 2.28 -17.89 -0.25
CA VAL A 91 2.71 -16.47 -0.29
C VAL A 91 2.87 -16.02 -1.72
N CYS A 92 2.23 -14.92 -2.11
CA CYS A 92 2.42 -14.36 -3.45
C CYS A 92 3.78 -13.69 -3.63
N VAL A 93 4.40 -13.98 -4.78
CA VAL A 93 5.65 -13.38 -5.23
C VAL A 93 5.38 -12.48 -6.43
N PHE A 94 5.72 -11.22 -6.29
CA PHE A 94 5.58 -10.22 -7.35
C PHE A 94 6.95 -9.72 -7.81
N ARG A 95 7.00 -9.20 -9.02
CA ARG A 95 8.15 -8.49 -9.57
C ARG A 95 7.74 -7.17 -10.17
N THR A 96 8.58 -6.15 -10.00
CA THR A 96 8.40 -4.84 -10.60
C THR A 96 9.71 -4.32 -11.20
N SER A 97 9.62 -3.62 -12.33
CA SER A 97 10.73 -2.91 -12.96
C SER A 97 11.18 -1.68 -12.17
N LEU A 98 10.32 -1.16 -11.29
CA LEU A 98 10.61 0.04 -10.54
C LEU A 98 11.82 -0.13 -9.61
N VAL A 99 12.58 0.95 -9.45
CA VAL A 99 13.60 1.07 -8.39
C VAL A 99 12.92 0.95 -7.03
N THR A 100 13.56 0.26 -6.09
CA THR A 100 12.99 -0.10 -4.78
C THR A 100 12.29 1.07 -4.08
N MET A 101 12.95 2.23 -3.96
CA MET A 101 12.37 3.40 -3.32
C MET A 101 11.18 3.96 -4.09
N LYS A 102 11.24 3.98 -5.42
CA LYS A 102 10.13 4.44 -6.25
C LYS A 102 8.91 3.54 -6.07
N PHE A 103 9.12 2.21 -6.06
CA PHE A 103 8.04 1.26 -5.79
C PHE A 103 7.46 1.45 -4.38
N VAL A 104 8.32 1.53 -3.35
CA VAL A 104 7.88 1.72 -1.96
C VAL A 104 7.02 2.98 -1.84
N ASN A 105 7.49 4.13 -2.35
CA ASN A 105 6.74 5.38 -2.26
C ASN A 105 5.38 5.29 -2.98
N SER A 106 5.36 4.79 -4.22
CA SER A 106 4.10 4.67 -4.97
C SER A 106 3.11 3.71 -4.33
N ALA A 107 3.59 2.56 -3.85
CA ALA A 107 2.74 1.56 -3.20
C ALA A 107 2.25 2.02 -1.82
N THR A 108 3.06 2.77 -1.06
CA THR A 108 2.64 3.36 0.22
C THR A 108 1.48 4.33 -0.01
N ILE A 109 1.58 5.23 -0.98
CA ILE A 109 0.49 6.17 -1.30
C ILE A 109 -0.81 5.43 -1.65
N ILE A 110 -0.73 4.36 -2.45
CA ILE A 110 -1.91 3.55 -2.81
C ILE A 110 -2.50 2.89 -1.57
N LEU A 111 -1.65 2.28 -0.73
CA LEU A 111 -2.11 1.61 0.48
C LEU A 111 -2.70 2.60 1.50
N GLU A 112 -2.08 3.75 1.70
CA GLU A 112 -2.62 4.81 2.56
C GLU A 112 -4.01 5.25 2.11
N ASN A 113 -4.24 5.40 0.80
CA ASN A 113 -5.56 5.72 0.26
C ASN A 113 -6.57 4.58 0.49
N GLU A 114 -6.18 3.32 0.31
CA GLU A 114 -7.05 2.16 0.53
C GLU A 114 -7.39 1.94 2.01
N PHE A 115 -6.47 2.29 2.90
CA PHE A 115 -6.65 2.18 4.35
C PHE A 115 -7.27 3.44 4.99
N ALA A 116 -7.38 4.54 4.22
CA ALA A 116 -7.93 5.79 4.73
C ALA A 116 -9.40 5.62 5.12
N GLU A 117 -9.75 6.11 6.30
CA GLU A 117 -11.15 6.22 6.68
C GLU A 117 -11.86 7.15 5.71
N SER A 118 -12.98 6.69 5.17
CA SER A 118 -13.78 7.45 4.23
C SER A 118 -15.17 7.72 4.77
N VAL A 119 -15.66 8.94 4.54
CA VAL A 119 -17.03 9.33 4.84
C VAL A 119 -17.67 9.88 3.58
N THR A 120 -18.85 9.37 3.25
CA THR A 120 -19.68 9.90 2.18
C THR A 120 -20.66 10.93 2.76
N LEU A 121 -20.60 12.15 2.24
CA LEU A 121 -21.46 13.25 2.67
C LEU A 121 -22.32 13.73 1.50
N HIS A 122 -23.61 13.99 1.77
CA HIS A 122 -24.46 14.64 0.79
C HIS A 122 -24.28 16.15 0.84
N GLY A 123 -23.94 16.75 -0.30
CA GLY A 123 -23.76 18.19 -0.45
C GLY A 123 -22.96 18.53 -1.69
N CYS A 124 -22.76 19.81 -1.95
CA CYS A 124 -21.91 20.32 -3.01
C CYS A 124 -20.57 20.76 -2.41
N MET A 125 -19.46 20.35 -3.02
CA MET A 125 -18.11 20.72 -2.62
C MET A 125 -17.52 21.68 -3.63
N VAL A 126 -17.08 22.84 -3.19
CA VAL A 126 -16.40 23.84 -4.02
C VAL A 126 -15.05 24.19 -3.42
N ASP A 127 -14.06 24.44 -4.26
CA ASP A 127 -12.77 25.00 -3.87
C ASP A 127 -12.84 26.52 -3.99
N VAL A 128 -12.62 27.21 -2.89
CA VAL A 128 -12.54 28.67 -2.84
C VAL A 128 -11.10 29.04 -2.49
N ARG A 129 -10.29 29.32 -3.49
CA ARG A 129 -8.88 29.73 -3.33
C ARG A 129 -8.03 28.74 -2.54
N GLY A 130 -8.16 27.44 -2.82
CA GLY A 130 -7.44 26.37 -2.14
C GLY A 130 -8.07 25.91 -0.82
N VAL A 131 -9.25 26.43 -0.47
CA VAL A 131 -10.02 25.98 0.69
C VAL A 131 -11.27 25.26 0.22
N GLY A 132 -11.40 23.96 0.58
CA GLY A 132 -12.58 23.17 0.30
C GLY A 132 -13.77 23.59 1.18
N VAL A 133 -14.86 23.97 0.55
CA VAL A 133 -16.10 24.38 1.24
C VAL A 133 -17.19 23.39 0.91
N LEU A 134 -17.69 22.68 1.93
CA LEU A 134 -18.81 21.74 1.81
C LEU A 134 -20.13 22.44 2.12
N ILE A 135 -21.01 22.56 1.13
CA ILE A 135 -22.34 23.15 1.22
C ILE A 135 -23.35 22.03 1.51
N ARG A 136 -23.95 22.05 2.70
CA ARG A 136 -24.95 21.04 3.13
C ARG A 136 -26.30 21.70 3.42
N GLY A 137 -27.36 20.92 3.25
CA GLY A 137 -28.72 21.35 3.55
C GLY A 137 -29.76 20.38 2.99
N LYS A 138 -31.02 20.56 3.34
CA LYS A 138 -32.13 19.77 2.82
C LYS A 138 -32.26 19.93 1.30
N SER A 139 -32.91 18.96 0.64
CA SER A 139 -33.23 19.10 -0.78
C SER A 139 -34.09 20.36 -1.03
N GLY A 140 -33.79 21.08 -2.11
CA GLY A 140 -34.53 22.29 -2.52
C GLY A 140 -34.17 23.58 -1.75
N VAL A 141 -33.13 23.57 -0.85
CA VAL A 141 -32.78 24.76 -0.05
C VAL A 141 -31.87 25.76 -0.81
N GLY A 142 -31.48 25.44 -2.06
CA GLY A 142 -30.62 26.32 -2.86
C GLY A 142 -29.11 25.99 -2.76
N LYS A 143 -28.74 24.74 -2.44
CA LYS A 143 -27.32 24.32 -2.36
C LYS A 143 -26.60 24.50 -3.70
N SER A 144 -27.20 24.01 -4.78
CA SER A 144 -26.61 24.07 -6.13
C SER A 144 -26.56 25.51 -6.65
N GLU A 145 -27.59 26.34 -6.35
CA GLU A 145 -27.57 27.77 -6.66
C GLU A 145 -26.47 28.51 -5.92
N THR A 146 -26.24 28.14 -4.63
CA THR A 146 -25.14 28.71 -3.85
C THR A 146 -23.78 28.32 -4.43
N ALA A 147 -23.62 27.04 -4.79
CA ALA A 147 -22.40 26.56 -5.44
C ALA A 147 -22.15 27.28 -6.77
N LEU A 148 -23.19 27.44 -7.61
CA LEU A 148 -23.11 28.17 -8.87
C LEU A 148 -22.69 29.61 -8.66
N GLY A 149 -23.29 30.31 -7.70
CA GLY A 149 -22.91 31.70 -7.38
C GLY A 149 -21.46 31.85 -6.85
N LEU A 150 -20.88 30.81 -6.23
CA LEU A 150 -19.46 30.77 -5.88
C LEU A 150 -18.58 30.52 -7.11
N ILE A 151 -18.99 29.62 -8.02
CA ILE A 151 -18.28 29.32 -9.26
C ILE A 151 -18.21 30.57 -10.16
N GLU A 152 -19.30 31.33 -10.28
CA GLU A 152 -19.32 32.61 -11.00
C GLU A 152 -18.34 33.65 -10.42
N ARG A 153 -18.00 33.50 -9.14
CA ARG A 153 -17.01 34.36 -8.44
C ARG A 153 -15.59 33.77 -8.44
N GLY A 154 -15.36 32.70 -9.21
CA GLY A 154 -14.04 32.10 -9.42
C GLY A 154 -13.69 30.92 -8.52
N ALA A 155 -14.68 30.33 -7.83
CA ALA A 155 -14.48 29.06 -7.17
C ALA A 155 -14.51 27.90 -8.19
N ALA A 156 -13.90 26.77 -7.88
CA ALA A 156 -13.95 25.57 -8.70
C ALA A 156 -14.91 24.53 -8.09
N LEU A 157 -15.76 23.90 -8.91
CA LEU A 157 -16.58 22.78 -8.47
C LEU A 157 -15.69 21.56 -8.28
N VAL A 158 -15.79 20.93 -7.12
CA VAL A 158 -15.05 19.69 -6.77
C VAL A 158 -15.96 18.47 -6.88
N ALA A 159 -17.14 18.54 -6.29
CA ALA A 159 -18.14 17.46 -6.35
C ALA A 159 -19.55 18.03 -6.13
N ASP A 160 -20.54 17.38 -6.74
CA ASP A 160 -21.97 17.71 -6.56
C ASP A 160 -22.72 16.45 -6.12
N ASP A 161 -23.76 16.65 -5.29
CA ASP A 161 -24.63 15.65 -4.68
C ASP A 161 -23.93 14.69 -3.69
N MET A 162 -22.83 14.05 -4.03
CA MET A 162 -22.09 13.14 -3.14
C MET A 162 -20.61 13.53 -3.07
N VAL A 163 -20.12 13.73 -1.87
CA VAL A 163 -18.73 14.09 -1.57
C VAL A 163 -18.09 12.96 -0.79
N TYR A 164 -17.02 12.37 -1.34
CA TYR A 164 -16.20 11.39 -0.66
C TYR A 164 -15.05 12.12 0.03
N VAL A 165 -15.02 12.09 1.35
CA VAL A 165 -13.95 12.66 2.16
C VAL A 165 -13.08 11.54 2.68
N LEU A 166 -11.78 11.60 2.38
CA LEU A 166 -10.77 10.65 2.85
C LEU A 166 -9.95 11.31 3.96
N SER A 167 -9.77 10.62 5.08
CA SER A 167 -8.84 11.02 6.13
C SER A 167 -7.46 10.46 5.81
N LEU A 168 -6.56 11.30 5.30
CA LEU A 168 -5.16 10.92 5.00
C LEU A 168 -4.21 11.20 6.17
N ILE A 169 -4.73 11.68 7.30
CA ILE A 169 -3.93 11.97 8.50
C ILE A 169 -4.06 10.78 9.45
N HIS A 170 -3.04 9.95 9.50
CA HIS A 170 -2.87 8.99 10.59
C HIS A 170 -2.28 9.75 11.78
N ILE A 171 -3.13 10.16 12.71
CA ILE A 171 -2.68 10.57 14.03
C ILE A 171 -2.30 9.28 14.75
N SER A 172 -1.01 8.95 14.77
CA SER A 172 -0.48 7.92 15.66
C SER A 172 -0.49 8.51 17.08
N GLU A 173 -1.37 8.00 17.94
CA GLU A 173 -1.24 8.17 19.38
C GLU A 173 -0.01 7.43 19.92
#